data_41bfcad2965a9e15ea6bec787a22bdc5
#
_entry.id   41bfcad2965a9e15ea6bec787a22bdc5
#
_cell.length_a   1.000
_cell.length_b   1.000
_cell.length_c   1.000
_cell.angle_alpha   90.00
_cell.angle_beta   90.00
_cell.angle_gamma   90.00
#
_symmetry.space_group_name_H-M   'P 1'
#
loop_
_entity.id
_entity.type
_entity.pdbx_description
1 polymer ?
#
loop_
_entity_poly.entity_id
_entity_poly.type
_entity_poly.pdbx_seq_one_letter_code
_entity_poly.pdbx_strand_id
1 'polypeptide(L)'
;MAPIDWTFLAVLLVSMLIGAWRGLVYELLSLAAWVVAFFAAQWGAAEMADWLPLAQWQDSVRYAVGFAVVFVLVMYACSLLAWLVKKGIEAAGLRPADRSLGAVFGVLRGVLLLLVATAVVTATPMQQAPWWQQSAAAPWMLRLLHSLGPSVPPSWRMPEIQGQQPLRTPFLIAACACYTRI
;
A
#
# COMPACT_ATOMS: atom_id res chain seq x y z
N MET A 1 19.73 12.22 -2.23
CA MET A 1 18.40 11.70 -1.92
C MET A 1 17.44 12.23 -2.98
N ALA A 2 16.77 11.33 -3.68
CA ALA A 2 15.78 11.74 -4.68
C ALA A 2 14.54 12.34 -3.99
N PRO A 3 13.80 13.25 -4.63
CA PRO A 3 12.59 13.84 -4.05
C PRO A 3 11.55 12.77 -3.63
N ILE A 4 11.56 11.60 -4.26
CA ILE A 4 10.67 10.50 -3.91
C ILE A 4 11.01 9.85 -2.54
N ASP A 5 12.28 9.87 -2.12
CA ASP A 5 12.68 9.34 -0.82
C ASP A 5 12.04 10.15 0.32
N TRP A 6 11.88 11.46 0.12
CA TRP A 6 11.15 12.33 1.04
C TRP A 6 9.66 12.01 1.10
N THR A 7 9.04 11.66 -0.04
CA THR A 7 7.63 11.24 -0.04
C THR A 7 7.45 9.91 0.69
N PHE A 8 8.37 8.96 0.54
CA PHE A 8 8.33 7.69 1.27
C PHE A 8 8.47 7.91 2.77
N LEU A 9 9.43 8.74 3.18
CA LEU A 9 9.61 9.10 4.59
C LEU A 9 8.37 9.81 5.15
N ALA A 10 7.82 10.77 4.40
CA ALA A 10 6.61 11.49 4.80
C ALA A 10 5.42 10.53 4.98
N VAL A 11 5.18 9.60 4.06
CA VAL A 11 4.11 8.59 4.16
C VAL A 11 4.28 7.73 5.41
N LEU A 12 5.50 7.26 5.69
CA LEU A 12 5.79 6.46 6.89
C LEU A 12 5.55 7.26 8.17
N LEU A 13 6.07 8.49 8.25
CA LEU A 13 5.90 9.35 9.42
C LEU A 13 4.44 9.71 9.66
N VAL A 14 3.72 10.11 8.63
CA VAL A 14 2.28 10.44 8.73
C VAL A 14 1.49 9.20 9.15
N SER A 15 1.76 8.03 8.57
CA SER A 15 1.08 6.79 8.94
C SER A 15 1.37 6.40 10.40
N MET A 16 2.62 6.54 10.86
CA MET A 16 3.02 6.30 12.25
C MET A 16 2.32 7.28 13.21
N LEU A 17 2.30 8.56 12.89
CA LEU A 17 1.66 9.60 13.72
C LEU A 17 0.16 9.37 13.84
N ILE A 18 -0.51 9.03 12.74
CA ILE A 18 -1.95 8.71 12.75
C ILE A 18 -2.20 7.48 13.64
N GLY A 19 -1.39 6.42 13.49
CA GLY A 19 -1.48 5.22 14.32
C GLY A 19 -1.26 5.51 15.81
N ALA A 20 -0.24 6.31 16.15
CA ALA A 20 0.02 6.76 17.52
C ALA A 20 -1.10 7.62 18.10
N TRP A 21 -1.76 8.42 17.28
CA TRP A 21 -2.86 9.28 17.74
C TRP A 21 -4.16 8.51 17.92
N ARG A 22 -4.47 7.60 16.98
CA ARG A 22 -5.70 6.79 17.03
C ARG A 22 -5.63 5.65 18.02
N GLY A 23 -4.47 5.02 18.15
CA GLY A 23 -4.26 3.80 18.94
C GLY A 23 -4.52 2.53 18.13
N LEU A 24 -3.92 1.41 18.57
CA LEU A 24 -4.03 0.10 17.91
C LEU A 24 -5.47 -0.40 17.87
N VAL A 25 -6.16 -0.33 19.02
CA VAL A 25 -7.51 -0.89 19.12
C VAL A 25 -8.46 -0.16 18.17
N TYR A 26 -8.36 1.16 18.07
CA TYR A 26 -9.18 1.92 17.13
C TYR A 26 -8.88 1.55 15.67
N GLU A 27 -7.60 1.37 15.31
CA GLU A 27 -7.21 0.96 13.94
C GLU A 27 -7.75 -0.43 13.57
N LEU A 28 -7.64 -1.40 14.50
CA LEU A 28 -8.18 -2.75 14.27
C LEU A 28 -9.71 -2.76 14.17
N LEU A 29 -10.39 -2.03 15.06
CA LEU A 29 -11.84 -1.91 14.98
C LEU A 29 -12.30 -1.20 13.71
N SER A 30 -11.55 -0.19 13.26
CA SER A 30 -11.83 0.48 11.99
C SER A 30 -11.71 -0.45 10.79
N LEU A 31 -10.68 -1.31 10.75
CA LEU A 31 -10.54 -2.32 9.70
C LEU A 31 -11.67 -3.36 9.75
N ALA A 32 -12.00 -3.84 10.95
CA ALA A 32 -13.13 -4.76 11.14
C ALA A 32 -14.45 -4.13 10.69
N ALA A 33 -14.64 -2.83 10.99
CA ALA A 33 -15.83 -2.08 10.60
C ALA A 33 -16.02 -2.04 9.07
N TRP A 34 -14.94 -1.90 8.30
CA TRP A 34 -14.99 -1.96 6.83
C TRP A 34 -15.50 -3.31 6.34
N VAL A 35 -14.97 -4.39 6.90
CA VAL A 35 -15.37 -5.76 6.55
C VAL A 35 -16.84 -6.00 6.90
N VAL A 36 -17.22 -5.65 8.14
CA VAL A 36 -18.60 -5.83 8.62
C VAL A 36 -19.57 -4.99 7.80
N ALA A 37 -19.23 -3.72 7.52
CA ALA A 37 -20.09 -2.85 6.73
C ALA A 37 -20.27 -3.36 5.29
N PHE A 38 -19.20 -3.89 4.69
CA PHE A 38 -19.27 -4.45 3.35
C PHE A 38 -20.21 -5.66 3.26
N PHE A 39 -20.08 -6.61 4.17
CA PHE A 39 -20.97 -7.79 4.20
C PHE A 39 -22.40 -7.41 4.56
N ALA A 40 -22.59 -6.55 5.55
CA ALA A 40 -23.91 -6.06 5.93
C ALA A 40 -24.60 -5.33 4.76
N ALA A 41 -23.83 -4.50 4.02
CA ALA A 41 -24.35 -3.83 2.84
C ALA A 41 -24.73 -4.80 1.72
N GLN A 42 -23.94 -5.87 1.50
CA GLN A 42 -24.31 -6.88 0.50
C GLN A 42 -25.63 -7.58 0.83
N TRP A 43 -25.86 -7.88 2.10
CA TRP A 43 -27.08 -8.56 2.52
C TRP A 43 -28.29 -7.62 2.61
N GLY A 44 -28.08 -6.37 3.07
CA GLY A 44 -29.15 -5.42 3.31
C GLY A 44 -29.47 -4.48 2.14
N ALA A 45 -28.65 -4.48 1.08
CA ALA A 45 -28.81 -3.52 -0.02
C ALA A 45 -30.15 -3.60 -0.74
N ALA A 46 -30.64 -4.83 -1.01
CA ALA A 46 -31.89 -5.05 -1.72
C ALA A 46 -33.09 -4.59 -0.88
N GLU A 47 -33.14 -4.99 0.38
CA GLU A 47 -34.20 -4.59 1.30
C GLU A 47 -34.23 -3.07 1.51
N MET A 48 -33.07 -2.45 1.70
CA MET A 48 -32.97 -1.00 1.82
C MET A 48 -33.41 -0.27 0.54
N ALA A 49 -33.10 -0.83 -0.64
CA ALA A 49 -33.50 -0.28 -1.92
C ALA A 49 -35.04 -0.23 -2.10
N ASP A 50 -35.75 -1.21 -1.53
CA ASP A 50 -37.23 -1.27 -1.58
C ASP A 50 -37.88 -0.22 -0.66
N TRP A 51 -37.20 0.17 0.41
CA TRP A 51 -37.67 1.22 1.32
C TRP A 51 -37.48 2.65 0.76
N LEU A 52 -36.58 2.80 -0.22
CA LEU A 52 -36.33 4.11 -0.82
C LEU A 52 -37.31 4.36 -2.00
N PRO A 53 -37.79 5.62 -2.17
CA PRO A 53 -38.68 5.97 -3.27
C PRO A 53 -37.93 6.06 -4.62
N LEU A 54 -37.24 4.99 -5.00
CA LEU A 54 -36.40 4.92 -6.21
C LEU A 54 -37.03 4.06 -7.31
N ALA A 55 -38.36 3.90 -7.29
CA ALA A 55 -39.09 3.01 -8.22
C ALA A 55 -38.86 3.33 -9.71
N GLN A 56 -38.45 4.56 -10.03
CA GLN A 56 -38.23 5.00 -11.42
C GLN A 56 -36.80 4.75 -11.93
N TRP A 57 -35.88 4.26 -11.06
CA TRP A 57 -34.49 4.09 -11.39
C TRP A 57 -34.22 2.63 -11.80
N GLN A 58 -33.16 2.42 -12.58
CA GLN A 58 -32.73 1.09 -12.96
C GLN A 58 -32.37 0.25 -11.72
N ASP A 59 -32.65 -1.03 -11.75
CA ASP A 59 -32.40 -1.94 -10.62
C ASP A 59 -30.95 -1.92 -10.12
N SER A 60 -29.98 -1.79 -11.03
CA SER A 60 -28.57 -1.67 -10.67
C SER A 60 -28.28 -0.41 -9.83
N VAL A 61 -28.93 0.71 -10.14
CA VAL A 61 -28.75 1.98 -9.41
C VAL A 61 -29.46 1.91 -8.07
N ARG A 62 -30.67 1.31 -8.02
CA ARG A 62 -31.39 1.08 -6.76
C ARG A 62 -30.55 0.25 -5.79
N TYR A 63 -29.98 -0.85 -6.28
CA TYR A 63 -29.09 -1.69 -5.48
C TYR A 63 -27.86 -0.92 -5.01
N ALA A 64 -27.19 -0.15 -5.88
CA ALA A 64 -26.00 0.62 -5.52
C ALA A 64 -26.29 1.68 -4.44
N VAL A 65 -27.46 2.34 -4.52
CA VAL A 65 -27.88 3.33 -3.51
C VAL A 65 -28.22 2.62 -2.20
N GLY A 66 -28.98 1.51 -2.24
CA GLY A 66 -29.26 0.70 -1.05
C GLY A 66 -27.99 0.22 -0.37
N PHE A 67 -27.03 -0.28 -1.16
CA PHE A 67 -25.72 -0.69 -0.67
C PHE A 67 -24.99 0.49 0.02
N ALA A 68 -24.93 1.64 -0.62
CA ALA A 68 -24.25 2.81 -0.07
C ALA A 68 -24.88 3.27 1.25
N VAL A 69 -26.21 3.28 1.34
CA VAL A 69 -26.94 3.66 2.56
C VAL A 69 -26.64 2.71 3.71
N VAL A 70 -26.78 1.38 3.48
CA VAL A 70 -26.50 0.37 4.51
C VAL A 70 -25.04 0.45 4.93
N PHE A 71 -24.12 0.56 3.97
CA PHE A 71 -22.69 0.66 4.23
C PHE A 71 -22.36 1.84 5.15
N VAL A 72 -22.87 3.03 4.84
CA VAL A 72 -22.65 4.23 5.65
C VAL A 72 -23.25 4.11 7.04
N LEU A 73 -24.47 3.58 7.16
CA LEU A 73 -25.13 3.37 8.45
C LEU A 73 -24.33 2.42 9.35
N VAL A 74 -23.90 1.28 8.80
CA VAL A 74 -23.12 0.29 9.56
C VAL A 74 -21.75 0.86 9.92
N MET A 75 -21.08 1.56 8.99
CA MET A 75 -19.80 2.25 9.27
C MET A 75 -19.95 3.25 10.40
N TYR A 76 -21.03 4.02 10.42
CA TYR A 76 -21.30 4.98 11.49
C TYR A 76 -21.52 4.27 12.83
N ALA A 77 -22.36 3.22 12.88
CA ALA A 77 -22.59 2.42 14.07
C ALA A 77 -21.30 1.80 14.62
N CYS A 78 -20.47 1.20 13.74
CA CYS A 78 -19.17 0.64 14.12
C CYS A 78 -18.19 1.72 14.62
N SER A 79 -18.23 2.93 14.06
CA SER A 79 -17.40 4.05 14.51
C SER A 79 -17.76 4.48 15.93
N LEU A 80 -19.05 4.51 16.25
CA LEU A 80 -19.51 4.80 17.62
C LEU A 80 -19.04 3.73 18.61
N LEU A 81 -19.15 2.46 18.24
CA LEU A 81 -18.64 1.35 19.05
C LEU A 81 -17.13 1.47 19.27
N ALA A 82 -16.36 1.73 18.22
CA ALA A 82 -14.92 1.94 18.32
C ALA A 82 -14.55 3.10 19.25
N TRP A 83 -15.30 4.20 19.20
CA TRP A 83 -15.11 5.33 20.09
C TRP A 83 -15.42 4.98 21.56
N LEU A 84 -16.50 4.21 21.82
CA LEU A 84 -16.84 3.73 23.17
C LEU A 84 -15.75 2.83 23.73
N VAL A 85 -15.25 1.87 22.95
CA VAL A 85 -14.15 0.98 23.33
C VAL A 85 -12.90 1.78 23.64
N LYS A 86 -12.55 2.77 22.81
CA LYS A 86 -11.41 3.66 23.03
C LYS A 86 -11.53 4.41 24.37
N LYS A 87 -12.71 4.93 24.70
CA LYS A 87 -12.95 5.56 26.02
C LYS A 87 -12.76 4.59 27.17
N GLY A 88 -13.19 3.33 27.02
CA GLY A 88 -12.94 2.28 28.01
C GLY A 88 -11.46 2.03 28.26
N ILE A 89 -10.65 1.96 27.21
CA ILE A 89 -9.19 1.80 27.27
C ILE A 89 -8.52 3.00 27.98
N GLU A 90 -8.99 4.20 27.66
CA GLU A 90 -8.51 5.43 28.32
C GLU A 90 -8.84 5.43 29.82
N ALA A 91 -10.04 4.99 30.20
CA ALA A 91 -10.46 4.87 31.60
C ALA A 91 -9.67 3.79 32.37
N ALA A 92 -9.25 2.73 31.68
CA ALA A 92 -8.40 1.67 32.26
C ALA A 92 -6.92 2.08 32.39
N GLY A 93 -6.52 3.29 31.98
CA GLY A 93 -5.13 3.76 32.04
C GLY A 93 -4.19 3.13 31.00
N LEU A 94 -4.72 2.34 30.06
CA LEU A 94 -3.94 1.63 29.04
C LEU A 94 -3.59 2.50 27.81
N ARG A 95 -3.93 3.78 27.85
CA ARG A 95 -3.73 4.74 26.74
C ARG A 95 -2.30 4.78 26.19
N PRO A 96 -1.21 4.83 27.04
CA PRO A 96 0.15 4.90 26.48
C PRO A 96 0.54 3.61 25.76
N ALA A 97 0.13 2.45 26.26
CA ALA A 97 0.39 1.16 25.59
C ALA A 97 -0.35 1.06 24.25
N ASP A 98 -1.62 1.45 24.18
CA ASP A 98 -2.41 1.45 22.94
C ASP A 98 -1.82 2.40 21.88
N ARG A 99 -1.31 3.56 22.30
CA ARG A 99 -0.67 4.52 21.38
C ARG A 99 0.67 4.04 20.84
N SER A 100 1.50 3.42 21.68
CA SER A 100 2.78 2.86 21.22
C SER A 100 2.59 1.70 20.25
N LEU A 101 1.66 0.80 20.53
CA LEU A 101 1.28 -0.27 19.62
C LEU A 101 0.63 0.26 18.34
N GLY A 102 -0.17 1.32 18.45
CA GLY A 102 -0.75 2.02 17.29
C GLY A 102 0.31 2.64 16.39
N ALA A 103 1.40 3.19 16.96
CA ALA A 103 2.53 3.70 16.18
C ALA A 103 3.22 2.58 15.37
N VAL A 104 3.49 1.43 16.02
CA VAL A 104 4.08 0.25 15.34
C VAL A 104 3.17 -0.24 14.21
N PHE A 105 1.88 -0.35 14.48
CA PHE A 105 0.90 -0.74 13.46
C PHE A 105 0.82 0.30 12.32
N GLY A 106 0.91 1.58 12.65
CA GLY A 106 0.98 2.68 11.68
C GLY A 106 2.18 2.56 10.74
N VAL A 107 3.36 2.20 11.27
CA VAL A 107 4.55 1.91 10.44
C VAL A 107 4.32 0.72 9.54
N LEU A 108 3.78 -0.40 10.07
CA LEU A 108 3.49 -1.59 9.28
C LEU A 108 2.53 -1.27 8.12
N ARG A 109 1.45 -0.56 8.39
CA ARG A 109 0.51 -0.07 7.39
C ARG A 109 1.19 0.85 6.37
N GLY A 110 2.06 1.76 6.83
CA GLY A 110 2.82 2.64 5.94
C GLY A 110 3.72 1.87 4.98
N VAL A 111 4.42 0.84 5.47
CA VAL A 111 5.24 -0.06 4.64
C VAL A 111 4.37 -0.80 3.64
N LEU A 112 3.22 -1.33 4.04
CA LEU A 112 2.28 -2.01 3.12
C LEU A 112 1.79 -1.08 2.01
N LEU A 113 1.43 0.17 2.34
CA LEU A 113 1.02 1.16 1.34
C LEU A 113 2.14 1.47 0.36
N LEU A 114 3.39 1.60 0.84
CA LEU A 114 4.55 1.82 -0.01
C LEU A 114 4.87 0.60 -0.89
N LEU A 115 4.68 -0.62 -0.39
CA LEU A 115 4.82 -1.84 -1.20
C LEU A 115 3.78 -1.89 -2.32
N VAL A 116 2.52 -1.56 -2.02
CA VAL A 116 1.46 -1.47 -3.04
C VAL A 116 1.79 -0.39 -4.07
N ALA A 117 2.22 0.80 -3.63
CA ALA A 117 2.63 1.87 -4.52
C ALA A 117 3.82 1.44 -5.41
N THR A 118 4.82 0.76 -4.83
CA THR A 118 5.96 0.21 -5.57
C THR A 118 5.50 -0.83 -6.61
N ALA A 119 4.60 -1.73 -6.24
CA ALA A 119 4.04 -2.73 -7.16
C ALA A 119 3.30 -2.06 -8.34
N VAL A 120 2.53 -1.00 -8.08
CA VAL A 120 1.85 -0.24 -9.14
C VAL A 120 2.85 0.46 -10.05
N VAL A 121 3.89 1.11 -9.50
CA VAL A 121 4.93 1.77 -10.31
C VAL A 121 5.69 0.76 -11.17
N THR A 122 6.01 -0.42 -10.62
CA THR A 122 6.71 -1.47 -11.39
C THR A 122 5.84 -2.13 -12.46
N ALA A 123 4.52 -2.10 -12.30
CA ALA A 123 3.57 -2.57 -13.31
C ALA A 123 3.35 -1.56 -14.45
N THR A 124 3.86 -0.33 -14.32
CA THR A 124 3.71 0.74 -15.30
C THR A 124 5.07 1.11 -15.92
N PRO A 125 5.12 1.72 -17.12
CA PRO A 125 6.38 2.17 -17.73
C PRO A 125 7.10 3.26 -16.91
N MET A 126 6.50 3.77 -15.85
CA MET A 126 7.07 4.77 -14.94
C MET A 126 8.32 4.28 -14.19
N GLN A 127 8.54 2.96 -14.12
CA GLN A 127 9.79 2.39 -13.56
C GLN A 127 11.06 2.86 -14.27
N GLN A 128 10.96 3.31 -15.55
CA GLN A 128 12.09 3.81 -16.32
C GLN A 128 12.37 5.30 -16.06
N ALA A 129 11.53 5.99 -15.32
CA ALA A 129 11.69 7.41 -15.07
C ALA A 129 12.94 7.70 -14.20
N PRO A 130 13.71 8.76 -14.49
CA PRO A 130 14.95 9.07 -13.78
C PRO A 130 14.75 9.28 -12.26
N TRP A 131 13.61 9.84 -11.87
CA TRP A 131 13.26 10.09 -10.47
C TRP A 131 13.05 8.79 -9.66
N TRP A 132 12.62 7.69 -10.33
CA TRP A 132 12.47 6.39 -9.70
C TRP A 132 13.82 5.68 -9.55
N GLN A 133 14.66 5.71 -10.60
CA GLN A 133 15.97 5.04 -10.61
C GLN A 133 16.96 5.67 -9.63
N GLN A 134 16.82 6.96 -9.32
CA GLN A 134 17.66 7.69 -8.36
C GLN A 134 17.22 7.50 -6.89
N SER A 135 16.12 6.81 -6.65
CA SER A 135 15.60 6.55 -5.28
C SER A 135 16.47 5.53 -4.55
N ALA A 136 16.90 5.87 -3.35
CA ALA A 136 17.57 4.94 -2.44
C ALA A 136 16.60 3.93 -1.81
N ALA A 137 15.32 4.28 -1.69
CA ALA A 137 14.30 3.43 -1.09
C ALA A 137 13.75 2.38 -2.07
N ALA A 138 13.71 2.67 -3.39
CA ALA A 138 13.16 1.76 -4.39
C ALA A 138 13.79 0.36 -4.37
N PRO A 139 15.13 0.16 -4.33
CA PRO A 139 15.73 -1.17 -4.32
C PRO A 139 15.39 -1.97 -3.05
N TRP A 140 15.20 -1.30 -1.90
CA TRP A 140 14.81 -1.97 -0.66
C TRP A 140 13.35 -2.44 -0.72
N MET A 141 12.45 -1.61 -1.25
CA MET A 141 11.05 -1.97 -1.44
C MET A 141 10.88 -3.11 -2.43
N LEU A 142 11.65 -3.11 -3.51
CA LEU A 142 11.68 -4.21 -4.48
C LEU A 142 12.16 -5.52 -3.85
N ARG A 143 13.22 -5.51 -3.03
CA ARG A 143 13.67 -6.71 -2.31
C ARG A 143 12.59 -7.25 -1.37
N LEU A 144 11.92 -6.36 -0.62
CA LEU A 144 10.79 -6.76 0.24
C LEU A 144 9.64 -7.35 -0.59
N LEU A 145 9.30 -6.73 -1.71
CA LEU A 145 8.27 -7.24 -2.61
C LEU A 145 8.63 -8.64 -3.14
N HIS A 146 9.88 -8.85 -3.54
CA HIS A 146 10.38 -10.15 -4.00
C HIS A 146 10.40 -11.22 -2.89
N SER A 147 10.64 -10.84 -1.64
CA SER A 147 10.64 -11.79 -0.52
C SER A 147 9.22 -12.25 -0.12
N LEU A 148 8.21 -11.42 -0.40
CA LEU A 148 6.82 -11.71 -0.08
C LEU A 148 6.08 -12.53 -1.16
N GLY A 149 6.60 -12.59 -2.39
CA GLY A 149 5.95 -13.29 -3.48
C GLY A 149 6.92 -14.01 -4.43
N PRO A 150 7.00 -15.35 -4.39
CA PRO A 150 7.73 -16.11 -5.42
C PRO A 150 7.08 -16.04 -6.81
N SER A 151 5.92 -15.39 -6.93
CA SER A 151 5.07 -15.35 -8.14
C SER A 151 5.16 -14.05 -8.93
N VAL A 152 6.19 -13.23 -8.69
CA VAL A 152 6.37 -12.00 -9.50
C VAL A 152 6.79 -12.41 -10.92
N PRO A 153 6.03 -12.01 -11.97
CA PRO A 153 6.33 -12.38 -13.34
C PRO A 153 7.78 -12.02 -13.72
N PRO A 154 8.44 -12.82 -14.57
CA PRO A 154 9.83 -12.57 -14.98
C PRO A 154 10.05 -11.17 -15.60
N SER A 155 9.02 -10.58 -16.17
CA SER A 155 9.01 -9.22 -16.75
C SER A 155 9.21 -8.11 -15.71
N TRP A 156 9.00 -8.38 -14.42
CA TRP A 156 9.19 -7.42 -13.32
C TRP A 156 10.56 -7.59 -12.64
N ARG A 157 11.34 -8.58 -13.06
CA ARG A 157 12.74 -8.63 -12.65
C ARG A 157 13.46 -7.51 -13.36
N MET A 158 14.10 -6.64 -12.61
CA MET A 158 15.03 -5.69 -13.23
C MET A 158 15.96 -6.50 -14.11
N PRO A 159 16.25 -6.07 -15.36
CA PRO A 159 17.40 -6.62 -16.04
C PRO A 159 18.57 -6.42 -15.06
N GLU A 160 19.13 -7.55 -14.60
CA GLU A 160 20.43 -7.50 -13.94
C GLU A 160 21.27 -6.57 -14.81
N ILE A 161 21.90 -5.60 -14.18
CA ILE A 161 22.90 -4.79 -14.85
C ILE A 161 24.02 -5.76 -15.22
N GLN A 162 23.81 -6.52 -16.27
CA GLN A 162 24.84 -7.22 -17.04
C GLN A 162 25.63 -6.15 -17.80
N GLY A 163 26.27 -5.28 -17.09
CA GLY A 163 26.95 -4.12 -17.61
C GLY A 163 28.28 -3.88 -16.94
N GLN A 164 28.94 -4.93 -16.47
CA GLN A 164 30.39 -4.93 -16.32
C GLN A 164 30.96 -6.23 -16.85
N GLN A 165 30.69 -6.54 -18.11
CA GLN A 165 31.72 -7.21 -18.86
C GLN A 165 32.88 -6.22 -18.96
N PRO A 166 34.07 -6.55 -18.40
CA PRO A 166 35.25 -5.77 -18.73
C PRO A 166 35.32 -5.75 -20.26
N LEU A 167 35.42 -4.57 -20.83
CA LEU A 167 35.62 -4.35 -22.24
C LEU A 167 36.73 -5.27 -22.71
N ARG A 168 36.40 -6.47 -23.15
CA ARG A 168 37.26 -7.24 -24.04
C ARG A 168 37.25 -6.44 -25.34
N THR A 169 38.11 -5.46 -25.36
CA THR A 169 38.43 -4.78 -26.60
C THR A 169 39.13 -5.79 -27.51
N PRO A 170 38.49 -6.32 -28.57
CA PRO A 170 39.17 -7.17 -29.53
C PRO A 170 40.21 -6.38 -30.36
N PHE A 171 40.32 -5.08 -30.11
CA PHE A 171 41.21 -4.20 -30.86
C PHE A 171 42.69 -4.19 -30.42
N LEU A 172 43.01 -4.67 -29.18
CA LEU A 172 44.40 -4.68 -28.70
C LEU A 172 45.19 -5.96 -29.08
N ILE A 173 44.51 -7.01 -29.52
CA ILE A 173 45.21 -8.25 -29.95
C ILE A 173 45.65 -8.17 -31.44
N ALA A 174 44.96 -7.33 -32.24
CA ALA A 174 45.32 -7.14 -33.64
C ALA A 174 46.56 -6.22 -33.87
N ALA A 175 46.82 -5.32 -32.89
CA ALA A 175 47.97 -4.40 -33.00
C ALA A 175 49.32 -5.02 -32.60
N CYS A 176 49.31 -6.13 -31.83
CA CYS A 176 50.55 -6.77 -31.40
C CYS A 176 51.06 -7.85 -32.36
N ALA A 177 50.24 -8.29 -33.30
CA ALA A 177 50.64 -9.31 -34.28
C ALA A 177 51.33 -8.74 -35.54
N CYS A 178 51.34 -7.42 -35.76
CA CYS A 178 51.99 -6.79 -36.91
C CYS A 178 53.42 -6.30 -36.64
N TYR A 179 53.93 -6.38 -35.40
CA TYR A 179 55.29 -5.85 -35.08
C TYR A 179 56.41 -6.88 -35.04
N THR A 180 56.14 -8.17 -35.29
CA THR A 180 57.16 -9.23 -35.27
C THR A 180 57.49 -9.81 -36.63
N ARG A 181 57.35 -9.03 -37.71
CA ARG A 181 57.79 -9.45 -39.03
C ARG A 181 58.40 -8.26 -39.83
N ILE A 182 59.54 -7.74 -39.36
CA ILE A 182 60.60 -7.11 -40.15
C ILE A 182 61.94 -7.48 -39.49
#